data_27d909c32c5cd0d65967864f1f36b87b
#
_entry.id   27d909c32c5cd0d65967864f1f36b87b
#
_cell.length_a   1.000
_cell.length_b   1.000
_cell.length_c   1.000
_cell.angle_alpha   90.00
_cell.angle_beta   90.00
_cell.angle_gamma   90.00
#
_symmetry.space_group_name_H-M   'P 1'
#
loop_
_entity.id
_entity.type
_entity.pdbx_description
1 polymer ?
#
loop_
_entity_poly.entity_id
_entity_poly.type
_entity_poly.pdbx_seq_one_letter_code
_entity_poly.pdbx_strand_id
1 'polypeptide(L)'
;CQPGINYKYQEFPQHVICDGLDQELMHEAIYSFQDDIGQYYNQYSDYQKGSKSYYIEAYAQFVYFGFSGTAAFYDIVSPHSQAILAKLAQEKELWQMVDGQQRLNYAHPYVICLIDHISSDDLRVLVQNLRATGSLTPELIAETMRINFQQIIADPYLAMYMALDAYYQPIRNKTPR
;
A
#
# COMPACT_ATOMS: atom_id res chain seq x y z
N CYS A 1 15.97 -22.73 -1.63
CA CYS A 1 16.38 -21.32 -1.78
C CYS A 1 15.30 -20.57 -2.52
N GLN A 2 14.63 -19.63 -1.85
CA GLN A 2 13.78 -18.68 -2.57
C GLN A 2 14.68 -17.73 -3.38
N PRO A 3 14.36 -17.48 -4.66
CA PRO A 3 15.13 -16.52 -5.43
C PRO A 3 15.08 -15.15 -4.76
N GLY A 4 16.22 -14.48 -4.68
CA GLY A 4 16.31 -13.13 -4.16
C GLY A 4 15.49 -12.16 -5.03
N ILE A 5 15.03 -11.04 -4.45
CA ILE A 5 14.37 -9.97 -5.20
C ILE A 5 15.44 -9.26 -6.05
N ASN A 6 15.11 -9.03 -7.30
CA ASN A 6 15.88 -8.13 -8.16
C ASN A 6 15.37 -6.70 -7.94
N TYR A 7 16.09 -5.92 -7.13
CA TYR A 7 15.71 -4.54 -6.80
C TYR A 7 15.79 -3.64 -8.03
N LYS A 8 14.69 -3.01 -8.40
CA LYS A 8 14.55 -2.20 -9.63
C LYS A 8 14.57 -0.70 -9.39
N TYR A 9 14.30 -0.28 -8.15
CA TYR A 9 14.01 1.13 -7.84
C TYR A 9 15.03 1.78 -6.93
N GLN A 10 16.23 1.21 -6.80
CA GLN A 10 17.28 1.71 -5.90
C GLN A 10 17.67 3.17 -6.16
N GLU A 11 17.58 3.61 -7.42
CA GLU A 11 17.92 4.97 -7.84
C GLU A 11 16.77 5.98 -7.60
N PHE A 12 15.58 5.50 -7.24
CA PHE A 12 14.45 6.38 -6.96
C PHE A 12 14.56 6.99 -5.56
N PRO A 13 14.00 8.22 -5.35
CA PRO A 13 14.08 8.89 -4.05
C PRO A 13 13.44 8.10 -2.92
N GLN A 14 14.11 8.08 -1.77
CA GLN A 14 13.56 7.52 -0.54
C GLN A 14 12.86 8.60 0.26
N HIS A 15 11.54 8.49 0.40
CA HIS A 15 10.72 9.46 1.11
C HIS A 15 10.24 8.97 2.48
N VAL A 16 10.12 7.66 2.67
CA VAL A 16 9.63 7.07 3.92
C VAL A 16 10.79 6.53 4.73
N ILE A 17 10.93 7.03 5.96
CA ILE A 17 11.96 6.59 6.91
C ILE A 17 11.25 6.15 8.19
N CYS A 18 11.05 4.84 8.32
CA CYS A 18 10.45 4.21 9.49
C CYS A 18 11.24 2.95 9.84
N ASP A 19 11.48 2.75 11.13
CA ASP A 19 12.17 1.58 11.63
C ASP A 19 11.24 0.37 11.76
N GLY A 20 11.81 -0.81 11.87
CA GLY A 20 11.09 -2.05 12.15
C GLY A 20 10.96 -3.02 10.99
N LEU A 21 11.23 -2.57 9.76
CA LEU A 21 11.31 -3.41 8.56
C LEU A 21 12.54 -3.03 7.74
N ASP A 22 12.93 -3.91 6.83
CA ASP A 22 14.01 -3.66 5.89
C ASP A 22 13.66 -2.47 4.99
N GLN A 23 14.46 -1.40 5.08
CA GLN A 23 14.24 -0.15 4.35
C GLN A 23 14.26 -0.35 2.84
N GLU A 24 15.18 -1.16 2.34
CA GLU A 24 15.33 -1.44 0.92
C GLU A 24 14.13 -2.20 0.37
N LEU A 25 13.63 -3.18 1.13
CA LEU A 25 12.44 -3.93 0.77
C LEU A 25 11.19 -3.02 0.73
N MET A 26 11.04 -2.15 1.71
CA MET A 26 9.89 -1.24 1.77
C MET A 26 9.93 -0.20 0.67
N HIS A 27 11.11 0.31 0.35
CA HIS A 27 11.32 1.20 -0.79
C HIS A 27 10.91 0.54 -2.12
N GLU A 28 11.31 -0.70 -2.30
CA GLU A 28 10.93 -1.49 -3.47
C GLU A 28 9.42 -1.74 -3.51
N ALA A 29 8.82 -2.03 -2.35
CA ALA A 29 7.39 -2.31 -2.23
C ALA A 29 6.50 -1.15 -2.68
N ILE A 30 6.83 0.08 -2.29
CA ILE A 30 6.02 1.24 -2.67
C ILE A 30 6.15 1.55 -4.17
N TYR A 31 7.34 1.50 -4.75
CA TYR A 31 7.52 1.78 -6.16
C TYR A 31 6.95 0.68 -7.06
N SER A 32 7.05 -0.58 -6.65
CA SER A 32 6.41 -1.69 -7.37
C SER A 32 4.88 -1.56 -7.37
N PHE A 33 4.30 -1.20 -6.23
CA PHE A 33 2.88 -0.90 -6.12
C PHE A 33 2.47 0.24 -7.06
N GLN A 34 3.20 1.36 -7.04
CA GLN A 34 2.90 2.51 -7.91
C GLN A 34 3.00 2.15 -9.40
N ASP A 35 3.99 1.36 -9.76
CA ASP A 35 4.14 0.91 -11.14
C ASP A 35 2.99 0.00 -11.56
N ASP A 36 2.58 -0.92 -10.70
CA ASP A 36 1.47 -1.84 -10.97
C ASP A 36 0.15 -1.10 -11.20
N ILE A 37 -0.26 -0.21 -10.30
CA ILE A 37 -1.49 0.55 -10.46
C ILE A 37 -1.40 1.55 -11.61
N GLY A 38 -0.22 2.12 -11.83
CA GLY A 38 0.05 3.00 -12.96
C GLY A 38 -0.22 2.31 -14.29
N GLN A 39 0.33 1.14 -14.49
CA GLN A 39 0.15 0.38 -15.73
C GLN A 39 -1.29 -0.08 -15.90
N TYR A 40 -1.91 -0.62 -14.88
CA TYR A 40 -3.26 -1.15 -14.97
C TYR A 40 -4.30 -0.06 -15.28
N TYR A 41 -4.30 1.03 -14.55
CA TYR A 41 -5.30 2.08 -14.69
C TYR A 41 -5.06 3.03 -15.85
N ASN A 42 -3.91 2.95 -16.50
CA ASN A 42 -3.58 3.75 -17.69
C ASN A 42 -3.60 2.97 -19.00
N GLN A 43 -4.16 1.75 -19.03
CA GLN A 43 -4.21 0.93 -20.23
C GLN A 43 -4.86 1.64 -21.43
N TYR A 44 -5.80 2.55 -21.15
CA TYR A 44 -6.56 3.27 -22.16
C TYR A 44 -6.36 4.79 -22.09
N SER A 45 -5.43 5.27 -21.27
CA SER A 45 -5.09 6.69 -21.21
C SER A 45 -3.95 7.02 -22.17
N ASP A 46 -3.88 8.30 -22.54
CA ASP A 46 -2.78 8.82 -23.37
C ASP A 46 -1.69 9.48 -22.49
N TYR A 47 -1.76 9.31 -21.18
CA TYR A 47 -0.79 9.91 -20.27
C TYR A 47 0.58 9.25 -20.41
N GLN A 48 1.61 10.08 -20.49
CA GLN A 48 2.99 9.59 -20.51
C GLN A 48 3.30 8.84 -19.21
N LYS A 49 3.86 7.64 -19.34
CA LYS A 49 4.27 6.82 -18.19
C LYS A 49 5.20 7.62 -17.27
N GLY A 50 4.87 7.61 -15.97
CA GLY A 50 5.63 8.33 -14.94
C GLY A 50 5.30 9.80 -14.80
N SER A 51 4.40 10.37 -15.63
CA SER A 51 3.96 11.75 -15.50
C SER A 51 3.03 11.94 -14.30
N LYS A 52 2.85 13.20 -13.89
CA LYS A 52 1.91 13.54 -12.82
C LYS A 52 0.49 13.04 -13.12
N SER A 53 0.01 13.27 -14.34
CA SER A 53 -1.33 12.83 -14.76
C SER A 53 -1.48 11.30 -14.74
N TYR A 54 -0.44 10.59 -15.10
CA TYR A 54 -0.39 9.14 -15.05
C TYR A 54 -0.61 8.61 -13.61
N TYR A 55 0.07 9.20 -12.63
CA TYR A 55 -0.09 8.80 -11.23
C TYR A 55 -1.42 9.29 -10.63
N ILE A 56 -1.90 10.48 -11.00
CA ILE A 56 -3.21 10.97 -10.55
C ILE A 56 -4.31 10.01 -11.00
N GLU A 57 -4.28 9.58 -12.27
CA GLU A 57 -5.24 8.61 -12.80
C GLU A 57 -5.21 7.30 -12.02
N ALA A 58 -4.01 6.75 -11.80
CA ALA A 58 -3.84 5.50 -11.08
C ALA A 58 -4.38 5.58 -9.64
N TYR A 59 -4.02 6.62 -8.90
CA TYR A 59 -4.45 6.78 -7.51
C TYR A 59 -5.95 7.07 -7.42
N ALA A 60 -6.49 7.93 -8.30
CA ALA A 60 -7.92 8.23 -8.32
C ALA A 60 -8.78 6.96 -8.51
N GLN A 61 -8.31 6.05 -9.35
CA GLN A 61 -9.01 4.78 -9.60
C GLN A 61 -8.79 3.77 -8.48
N PHE A 62 -7.56 3.62 -8.01
CA PHE A 62 -7.21 2.55 -7.07
C PHE A 62 -7.68 2.80 -5.64
N VAL A 63 -7.67 4.06 -5.15
CA VAL A 63 -7.85 4.34 -3.72
C VAL A 63 -9.11 3.71 -3.16
N TYR A 64 -10.25 3.98 -3.78
CA TYR A 64 -11.52 3.41 -3.29
C TYR A 64 -11.57 1.89 -3.44
N PHE A 65 -11.25 1.38 -4.61
CA PHE A 65 -11.33 -0.05 -4.90
C PHE A 65 -10.35 -0.87 -4.06
N GLY A 66 -9.18 -0.32 -3.78
CA GLY A 66 -8.20 -0.96 -2.90
C GLY A 66 -8.69 -1.07 -1.46
N PHE A 67 -9.07 0.04 -0.87
CA PHE A 67 -9.55 0.06 0.51
C PHE A 67 -10.85 -0.73 0.70
N SER A 68 -11.76 -0.70 -0.26
CA SER A 68 -13.00 -1.48 -0.19
C SER A 68 -12.80 -2.98 -0.48
N GLY A 69 -11.61 -3.38 -0.92
CA GLY A 69 -11.31 -4.77 -1.23
C GLY A 69 -11.87 -5.26 -2.56
N THR A 70 -12.33 -4.36 -3.42
CA THR A 70 -13.00 -4.67 -4.70
C THR A 70 -12.15 -4.44 -5.94
N ALA A 71 -10.88 -4.04 -5.77
CA ALA A 71 -9.97 -3.89 -6.89
C ALA A 71 -9.68 -5.23 -7.59
N ALA A 72 -9.34 -5.16 -8.87
CA ALA A 72 -8.97 -6.34 -9.66
C ALA A 72 -7.52 -6.78 -9.35
N PHE A 73 -7.25 -7.14 -8.11
CA PHE A 73 -5.90 -7.37 -7.57
C PHE A 73 -5.07 -8.34 -8.41
N TYR A 74 -5.67 -9.42 -8.91
CA TYR A 74 -4.95 -10.40 -9.73
C TYR A 74 -4.51 -9.86 -11.09
N ASP A 75 -5.28 -8.92 -11.64
CA ASP A 75 -4.94 -8.30 -12.92
C ASP A 75 -3.94 -7.15 -12.74
N ILE A 76 -3.89 -6.56 -11.54
CA ILE A 76 -3.01 -5.44 -11.21
C ILE A 76 -1.63 -5.92 -10.81
N VAL A 77 -1.54 -6.97 -9.97
CA VAL A 77 -0.30 -7.39 -9.33
C VAL A 77 0.70 -7.96 -10.33
N SER A 78 1.91 -7.39 -10.35
CA SER A 78 3.04 -7.90 -11.14
C SER A 78 3.73 -9.08 -10.44
N PRO A 79 4.47 -9.92 -11.20
CA PRO A 79 5.35 -10.92 -10.60
C PRO A 79 6.36 -10.33 -9.62
N HIS A 80 6.83 -9.12 -9.87
CA HIS A 80 7.75 -8.41 -8.99
C HIS A 80 7.11 -8.09 -7.64
N SER A 81 5.90 -7.54 -7.65
CA SER A 81 5.15 -7.30 -6.41
C SER A 81 4.78 -8.58 -5.67
N GLN A 82 4.52 -9.67 -6.38
CA GLN A 82 4.32 -10.98 -5.75
C GLN A 82 5.58 -11.48 -5.04
N ALA A 83 6.76 -11.28 -5.64
CA ALA A 83 8.03 -11.63 -5.01
C ALA A 83 8.30 -10.78 -3.74
N ILE A 84 7.98 -9.49 -3.79
CA ILE A 84 8.05 -8.60 -2.63
C ILE A 84 7.10 -9.09 -1.54
N LEU A 85 5.86 -9.41 -1.88
CA LEU A 85 4.87 -9.90 -0.93
C LEU A 85 5.32 -11.21 -0.28
N ALA A 86 5.97 -12.10 -1.01
CA ALA A 86 6.53 -13.33 -0.45
C ALA A 86 7.55 -13.04 0.65
N LYS A 87 8.37 -12.01 0.50
CA LYS A 87 9.28 -11.56 1.56
C LYS A 87 8.56 -10.87 2.72
N LEU A 88 7.58 -10.01 2.43
CA LEU A 88 6.77 -9.37 3.46
C LEU A 88 6.00 -10.40 4.30
N ALA A 89 5.58 -11.50 3.68
CA ALA A 89 4.89 -12.59 4.37
C ALA A 89 5.76 -13.30 5.42
N GLN A 90 7.08 -13.21 5.31
CA GLN A 90 8.02 -13.76 6.28
C GLN A 90 8.18 -12.88 7.54
N GLU A 91 7.77 -11.62 7.46
CA GLU A 91 7.75 -10.68 8.58
C GLU A 91 6.53 -10.98 9.46
N LYS A 92 6.69 -11.96 10.35
CA LYS A 92 5.56 -12.55 11.10
C LYS A 92 4.82 -11.53 11.96
N GLU A 93 5.52 -10.55 12.52
CA GLU A 93 4.92 -9.53 13.39
C GLU A 93 4.19 -8.44 12.61
N LEU A 94 4.43 -8.32 11.31
CA LEU A 94 3.73 -7.38 10.45
C LEU A 94 2.27 -7.80 10.23
N TRP A 95 1.96 -9.07 10.39
CA TRP A 95 0.65 -9.64 10.10
C TRP A 95 0.08 -10.33 11.33
N GLN A 96 -1.24 -10.36 11.39
CA GLN A 96 -1.97 -11.09 12.42
C GLN A 96 -3.15 -11.83 11.78
N MET A 97 -3.49 -12.99 12.36
CA MET A 97 -4.63 -13.77 11.93
C MET A 97 -5.90 -13.25 12.63
N VAL A 98 -6.88 -12.81 11.84
CA VAL A 98 -8.19 -12.36 12.33
C VAL A 98 -9.25 -13.01 11.47
N ASP A 99 -10.14 -13.77 12.09
CA ASP A 99 -11.25 -14.46 11.41
C ASP A 99 -10.79 -15.30 10.19
N GLY A 100 -9.67 -15.99 10.33
CA GLY A 100 -9.12 -16.84 9.28
C GLY A 100 -8.38 -16.10 8.15
N GLN A 101 -8.22 -14.80 8.26
CA GLN A 101 -7.52 -13.98 7.28
C GLN A 101 -6.29 -13.29 7.89
N GLN A 102 -5.27 -13.13 7.07
CA GLN A 102 -4.11 -12.33 7.44
C GLN A 102 -4.48 -10.84 7.36
N ARG A 103 -4.28 -10.13 8.44
CA ARG A 103 -4.53 -8.68 8.55
C ARG A 103 -3.22 -7.97 8.87
N LEU A 104 -3.08 -6.74 8.39
CA LEU A 104 -1.97 -5.88 8.79
C LEU A 104 -2.04 -5.65 10.30
N ASN A 105 -0.91 -5.84 10.98
CA ASN A 105 -0.82 -5.57 12.42
C ASN A 105 -0.60 -4.07 12.65
N TYR A 106 -1.65 -3.35 13.02
CA TYR A 106 -1.56 -1.91 13.26
C TYR A 106 -0.76 -1.53 14.50
N ALA A 107 -0.38 -2.49 15.33
CA ALA A 107 0.53 -2.29 16.46
C ALA A 107 2.01 -2.46 16.08
N HIS A 108 2.30 -2.89 14.85
CA HIS A 108 3.68 -3.01 14.38
C HIS A 108 4.35 -1.61 14.34
N PRO A 109 5.59 -1.46 14.86
CA PRO A 109 6.27 -0.16 14.92
C PRO A 109 6.35 0.58 13.59
N TYR A 110 6.58 -0.16 12.50
CA TYR A 110 6.62 0.43 11.17
C TYR A 110 5.29 1.04 10.77
N VAL A 111 4.18 0.36 11.03
CA VAL A 111 2.82 0.82 10.71
C VAL A 111 2.45 2.03 11.56
N ILE A 112 2.77 2.00 12.85
CA ILE A 112 2.57 3.15 13.75
C ILE A 112 3.33 4.37 13.23
N CYS A 113 4.57 4.19 12.81
CA CYS A 113 5.39 5.28 12.24
C CYS A 113 4.72 5.88 11.00
N LEU A 114 4.21 5.05 10.09
CA LEU A 114 3.50 5.54 8.90
C LEU A 114 2.29 6.40 9.27
N ILE A 115 1.46 5.90 10.17
CA ILE A 115 0.23 6.59 10.61
C ILE A 115 0.57 7.91 11.31
N ASP A 116 1.57 7.90 12.19
CA ASP A 116 1.96 9.08 12.96
C ASP A 116 2.59 10.18 12.09
N HIS A 117 3.07 9.84 10.89
CA HIS A 117 3.66 10.79 9.94
C HIS A 117 2.70 11.23 8.82
N ILE A 118 1.42 10.86 8.88
CA ILE A 118 0.42 11.37 7.95
C ILE A 118 0.39 12.90 8.03
N SER A 119 0.55 13.58 6.89
CA SER A 119 0.70 15.04 6.84
C SER A 119 -0.60 15.78 7.17
N SER A 120 -1.74 15.27 6.71
CA SER A 120 -3.05 15.84 7.03
C SER A 120 -3.39 15.58 8.50
N ASP A 121 -3.58 16.65 9.28
CA ASP A 121 -3.97 16.52 10.68
C ASP A 121 -5.28 15.78 10.85
N ASP A 122 -6.28 16.07 10.02
CA ASP A 122 -7.60 15.42 10.08
C ASP A 122 -7.51 13.93 9.77
N LEU A 123 -6.80 13.54 8.72
CA LEU A 123 -6.62 12.13 8.37
C LEU A 123 -5.77 11.40 9.41
N ARG A 124 -4.70 12.02 9.90
CA ARG A 124 -3.84 11.42 10.93
C ARG A 124 -4.63 11.13 12.19
N VAL A 125 -5.37 12.11 12.70
CA VAL A 125 -6.16 11.96 13.93
C VAL A 125 -7.25 10.91 13.74
N LEU A 126 -7.94 10.90 12.59
CA LEU A 126 -8.95 9.89 12.29
C LEU A 126 -8.36 8.47 12.34
N VAL A 127 -7.27 8.24 11.62
CA VAL A 127 -6.65 6.90 11.57
C VAL A 127 -6.07 6.49 12.92
N GLN A 128 -5.42 7.42 13.63
CA GLN A 128 -4.90 7.17 14.99
C GLN A 128 -6.02 6.78 15.96
N ASN A 129 -7.15 7.48 15.94
CA ASN A 129 -8.28 7.20 16.81
C ASN A 129 -8.93 5.86 16.49
N LEU A 130 -9.12 5.53 15.23
CA LEU A 130 -9.67 4.23 14.81
C LEU A 130 -8.73 3.09 15.20
N ARG A 131 -7.42 3.29 15.07
CA ARG A 131 -6.43 2.31 15.54
C ARG A 131 -6.51 2.11 17.05
N ALA A 132 -6.55 3.20 17.80
CA ALA A 132 -6.57 3.16 19.26
C ALA A 132 -7.82 2.45 19.82
N THR A 133 -8.96 2.57 19.15
CA THR A 133 -10.21 1.92 19.55
C THR A 133 -10.37 0.52 18.97
N GLY A 134 -9.42 0.04 18.19
CA GLY A 134 -9.51 -1.28 17.54
C GLY A 134 -10.53 -1.35 16.41
N SER A 135 -10.96 -0.19 15.89
CA SER A 135 -12.00 -0.10 14.84
C SER A 135 -11.44 0.08 13.44
N LEU A 136 -10.13 0.24 13.30
CA LEU A 136 -9.51 0.50 12.00
C LEU A 136 -9.62 -0.73 11.10
N THR A 137 -10.24 -0.53 9.93
CA THR A 137 -10.24 -1.48 8.83
C THR A 137 -10.11 -0.70 7.52
N PRO A 138 -9.54 -1.29 6.46
CA PRO A 138 -9.48 -0.62 5.16
C PRO A 138 -10.87 -0.20 4.66
N GLU A 139 -11.84 -1.07 4.81
CA GLU A 139 -13.21 -0.87 4.34
C GLU A 139 -13.86 0.34 5.02
N LEU A 140 -13.62 0.53 6.31
CA LEU A 140 -14.21 1.64 7.07
C LEU A 140 -13.76 3.00 6.58
N ILE A 141 -12.53 3.12 6.13
CA ILE A 141 -11.95 4.39 5.69
C ILE A 141 -11.95 4.56 4.16
N ALA A 142 -12.51 3.62 3.41
CA ALA A 142 -12.46 3.62 1.94
C ALA A 142 -13.02 4.90 1.34
N GLU A 143 -14.19 5.36 1.77
CA GLU A 143 -14.82 6.57 1.25
C GLU A 143 -14.05 7.84 1.65
N THR A 144 -13.58 7.91 2.88
CA THR A 144 -12.75 9.03 3.34
C THR A 144 -11.47 9.14 2.50
N MET A 145 -10.83 8.03 2.21
CA MET A 145 -9.62 8.02 1.38
C MET A 145 -9.92 8.37 -0.07
N ARG A 146 -11.06 7.93 -0.61
CA ARG A 146 -11.49 8.31 -1.96
C ARG A 146 -11.64 9.82 -2.10
N ILE A 147 -12.31 10.45 -1.16
CA ILE A 147 -12.51 11.91 -1.16
C ILE A 147 -11.18 12.66 -1.05
N ASN A 148 -10.20 12.08 -0.33
CA ASN A 148 -8.91 12.69 -0.04
C ASN A 148 -7.75 12.09 -0.88
N PHE A 149 -8.02 11.49 -2.03
CA PHE A 149 -6.99 10.77 -2.81
C PHE A 149 -5.80 11.66 -3.21
N GLN A 150 -6.01 12.95 -3.42
CA GLN A 150 -4.93 13.88 -3.74
C GLN A 150 -3.92 14.02 -2.59
N GLN A 151 -4.39 13.92 -1.35
CA GLN A 151 -3.51 13.92 -0.18
C GLN A 151 -2.66 12.66 -0.11
N ILE A 152 -3.20 11.51 -0.55
CA ILE A 152 -2.44 10.26 -0.63
C ILE A 152 -1.31 10.37 -1.65
N ILE A 153 -1.58 10.98 -2.81
CA ILE A 153 -0.55 11.22 -3.84
C ILE A 153 0.58 12.10 -3.30
N ALA A 154 0.24 13.11 -2.52
CA ALA A 154 1.19 14.10 -2.00
C ALA A 154 1.94 13.63 -0.74
N ASP A 155 1.50 12.54 -0.10
CA ASP A 155 2.02 12.07 1.18
C ASP A 155 2.60 10.66 1.07
N PRO A 156 3.93 10.51 1.02
CA PRO A 156 4.57 9.20 0.90
C PRO A 156 4.25 8.23 2.05
N TYR A 157 4.08 8.73 3.27
CA TYR A 157 3.75 7.88 4.43
C TYR A 157 2.33 7.32 4.32
N LEU A 158 1.38 8.14 3.90
CA LEU A 158 0.00 7.71 3.67
C LEU A 158 -0.09 6.74 2.49
N ALA A 159 0.68 6.99 1.43
CA ALA A 159 0.75 6.09 0.27
C ALA A 159 1.33 4.72 0.65
N MET A 160 2.38 4.67 1.48
CA MET A 160 2.95 3.41 1.97
C MET A 160 1.96 2.66 2.86
N TYR A 161 1.25 3.37 3.75
CA TYR A 161 0.19 2.77 4.55
C TYR A 161 -0.89 2.14 3.65
N MET A 162 -1.35 2.86 2.64
CA MET A 162 -2.30 2.34 1.66
C MET A 162 -1.77 1.10 0.94
N ALA A 163 -0.52 1.12 0.50
CA ALA A 163 0.08 -0.02 -0.17
C ALA A 163 0.06 -1.28 0.71
N LEU A 164 0.38 -1.17 1.98
CA LEU A 164 0.36 -2.30 2.91
C LEU A 164 -1.06 -2.80 3.19
N ASP A 165 -1.98 -1.90 3.51
CA ASP A 165 -3.31 -2.25 4.01
C ASP A 165 -4.31 -2.54 2.90
N ALA A 166 -4.24 -1.81 1.79
CA ALA A 166 -5.22 -1.87 0.71
C ALA A 166 -4.73 -2.62 -0.55
N TYR A 167 -3.46 -2.95 -0.64
CA TYR A 167 -2.89 -3.63 -1.80
C TYR A 167 -2.24 -4.97 -1.41
N TYR A 168 -1.17 -4.96 -0.63
CA TYR A 168 -0.46 -6.19 -0.26
C TYR A 168 -1.28 -7.11 0.65
N GLN A 169 -2.04 -6.55 1.59
CA GLN A 169 -2.89 -7.35 2.47
C GLN A 169 -3.98 -8.11 1.70
N PRO A 170 -4.79 -7.48 0.84
CA PRO A 170 -5.79 -8.22 0.07
C PRO A 170 -5.18 -9.29 -0.83
N ILE A 171 -4.05 -9.01 -1.48
CA ILE A 171 -3.38 -9.98 -2.35
C ILE A 171 -2.92 -11.19 -1.55
N ARG A 172 -2.40 -10.97 -0.33
CA ARG A 172 -1.95 -12.04 0.55
C ARG A 172 -3.06 -13.03 0.89
N ASN A 173 -4.29 -12.56 1.01
CA ASN A 173 -5.44 -13.38 1.38
C ASN A 173 -6.13 -14.05 0.19
N LYS A 174 -5.79 -13.67 -1.03
CA LYS A 174 -6.42 -14.24 -2.22
C LYS A 174 -5.65 -15.48 -2.67
N THR A 175 -6.39 -16.53 -3.00
CA THR A 175 -5.80 -17.73 -3.60
C THR A 175 -5.49 -17.45 -5.06
N PRO A 176 -4.30 -17.75 -5.58
CA PRO A 176 -3.99 -17.64 -7.00
C PRO A 176 -5.00 -18.47 -7.81
N ARG A 177 -5.52 -17.91 -8.92
CA ARG A 177 -6.37 -18.64 -9.88
C ARG A 177 -5.50 -19.50 -10.79
#